data_86734adf64221072e3ce551ad37a9b49
#
_entry.id   86734adf64221072e3ce551ad37a9b49
#
_cell.length_a   1.000
_cell.length_b   1.000
_cell.length_c   1.000
_cell.angle_alpha   90.00
_cell.angle_beta   90.00
_cell.angle_gamma   90.00
#
_symmetry.space_group_name_H-M   'P 1'
#
loop_
_entity.id
_entity.type
_entity.pdbx_description
1 polymer ?
#
loop_
_entity_poly.entity_id
_entity_poly.type
_entity_poly.pdbx_seq_one_letter_code
_entity_poly.pdbx_strand_id
1 'polypeptide(L)'
;AAKETMQEGLLPRILAYAGAITVERTWRAKGKDVTEKKEVNPNDTENIKIALQDGWVITFPQGTTRSFKPVRKGTAHIILQHRPIVVPIVIDGFRRSFDRKGLFIKKKGILQSMEIKPPLEIDYDTETVESLVEKIEFAIEQHPSLLKVIPAEVLEEKRKEDEQRRWSY
;
A
#
# COMPACT_ATOMS: atom_id res chain seq x y z
N ALA A 1 9.43 6.80 -0.63
CA ALA A 1 8.98 7.24 0.70
C ALA A 1 8.52 8.70 0.66
N ALA A 2 7.67 9.12 1.59
CA ALA A 2 7.29 10.54 1.66
C ALA A 2 8.46 11.37 2.22
N LYS A 3 8.74 12.54 1.62
CA LYS A 3 9.83 13.44 2.08
C LYS A 3 9.74 13.76 3.58
N GLU A 4 8.52 13.93 4.10
CA GLU A 4 8.30 14.20 5.53
C GLU A 4 8.77 13.05 6.45
N THR A 5 8.77 11.81 5.97
CA THR A 5 9.27 10.64 6.71
C THR A 5 10.80 10.58 6.71
N MET A 6 11.45 11.35 5.84
CA MET A 6 12.90 11.33 5.62
C MET A 6 13.63 12.51 6.30
N GLN A 7 12.95 13.31 7.14
CA GLN A 7 13.56 14.54 7.66
C GLN A 7 14.49 14.32 8.84
N GLU A 8 14.14 13.45 9.82
CA GLU A 8 15.02 13.24 11.00
C GLU A 8 14.87 11.82 11.61
N GLY A 9 15.97 11.24 12.13
CA GLY A 9 15.97 10.03 12.93
C GLY A 9 16.65 8.81 12.28
N LEU A 10 16.56 7.67 12.94
CA LEU A 10 17.15 6.41 12.51
C LEU A 10 16.42 5.81 11.29
N LEU A 11 15.08 5.90 11.27
CA LEU A 11 14.25 5.35 10.20
C LEU A 11 14.57 5.95 8.81
N PRO A 12 14.74 7.26 8.64
CA PRO A 12 15.20 7.84 7.38
C PRO A 12 16.52 7.27 6.88
N ARG A 13 17.48 7.06 7.78
CA ARG A 13 18.80 6.50 7.41
C ARG A 13 18.68 5.06 6.93
N ILE A 14 17.85 4.24 7.58
CA ILE A 14 17.57 2.86 7.16
C ILE A 14 16.88 2.87 5.78
N LEU A 15 15.87 3.72 5.60
CA LEU A 15 15.16 3.83 4.33
C LEU A 15 16.06 4.32 3.19
N ALA A 16 16.95 5.28 3.46
CA ALA A 16 17.93 5.74 2.48
C ALA A 16 18.92 4.63 2.10
N TYR A 17 19.43 3.89 3.08
CA TYR A 17 20.29 2.73 2.85
C TYR A 17 19.59 1.63 2.03
N ALA A 18 18.29 1.43 2.24
CA ALA A 18 17.46 0.51 1.47
C ALA A 18 17.05 1.04 0.07
N GLY A 19 17.62 2.16 -0.39
CA GLY A 19 17.31 2.73 -1.70
C GLY A 19 15.93 3.37 -1.81
N ALA A 20 15.35 3.87 -0.71
CA ALA A 20 14.04 4.49 -0.75
C ALA A 20 14.03 5.78 -1.58
N ILE A 21 13.22 5.80 -2.64
CA ILE A 21 12.98 6.99 -3.45
C ILE A 21 12.05 7.93 -2.68
N THR A 22 12.46 9.18 -2.51
CA THR A 22 11.64 10.20 -1.86
C THR A 22 10.67 10.81 -2.86
N VAL A 23 9.39 10.91 -2.48
CA VAL A 23 8.34 11.52 -3.29
C VAL A 23 7.61 12.56 -2.46
N GLU A 24 7.43 13.74 -3.02
CA GLU A 24 6.70 14.82 -2.38
C GLU A 24 5.19 14.56 -2.43
N ARG A 25 4.52 14.68 -1.28
CA ARG A 25 3.06 14.53 -1.26
C ARG A 25 2.40 15.78 -1.82
N THR A 26 1.53 15.59 -2.81
CA THR A 26 0.76 16.68 -3.44
C THR A 26 -0.45 17.12 -2.60
N TRP A 27 -0.73 16.47 -1.46
CA TRP A 27 -1.84 16.80 -0.57
C TRP A 27 -1.41 16.72 0.91
N ARG A 28 -1.91 17.62 1.73
CA ARG A 28 -1.68 17.61 3.18
C ARG A 28 -2.70 16.73 3.90
N ALA A 29 -2.23 15.86 4.77
CA ALA A 29 -3.08 15.21 5.77
C ALA A 29 -3.30 16.18 6.94
N LYS A 30 -4.57 16.41 7.27
CA LYS A 30 -5.12 17.20 8.40
C LYS A 30 -5.32 18.71 8.18
N GLY A 31 -6.58 19.07 7.93
CA GLY A 31 -7.24 20.26 8.54
C GLY A 31 -6.82 21.63 8.06
N LYS A 32 -6.27 21.80 6.87
CA LYS A 32 -6.17 23.10 6.21
C LYS A 32 -6.71 22.98 4.79
N ASP A 33 -7.58 23.91 4.43
CA ASP A 33 -8.18 24.02 3.11
C ASP A 33 -7.14 23.86 2.00
N VAL A 34 -7.31 22.82 1.19
CA VAL A 34 -6.43 22.53 0.06
C VAL A 34 -7.07 23.18 -1.16
N THR A 35 -6.86 24.45 -1.32
CA THR A 35 -7.27 25.21 -2.52
C THR A 35 -6.21 25.19 -3.63
N GLU A 36 -5.00 24.73 -3.36
CA GLU A 36 -3.95 24.61 -4.38
C GLU A 36 -3.58 23.15 -4.65
N LYS A 37 -3.87 22.66 -5.85
CA LYS A 37 -3.26 21.45 -6.40
C LYS A 37 -1.77 21.75 -6.57
N LYS A 38 -0.95 21.23 -5.67
CA LYS A 38 0.50 21.28 -5.83
C LYS A 38 0.89 20.43 -7.04
N GLU A 39 1.55 21.00 -8.02
CA GLU A 39 2.05 20.25 -9.17
C GLU A 39 2.99 19.14 -8.73
N VAL A 40 2.98 18.02 -9.46
CA VAL A 40 3.91 16.92 -9.23
C VAL A 40 5.33 17.43 -9.50
N ASN A 41 6.22 17.24 -8.53
CA ASN A 41 7.60 17.66 -8.71
C ASN A 41 8.27 16.84 -9.83
N PRO A 42 8.74 17.47 -10.92
CA PRO A 42 9.36 16.76 -12.04
C PRO A 42 10.54 15.86 -11.62
N ASN A 43 11.29 16.28 -10.62
CA ASN A 43 12.41 15.51 -10.08
C ASN A 43 11.99 14.18 -9.46
N ASP A 44 10.79 14.12 -8.86
CA ASP A 44 10.28 12.89 -8.24
C ASP A 44 9.98 11.83 -9.34
N THR A 45 9.43 12.27 -10.46
CA THR A 45 9.15 11.40 -11.61
C THR A 45 10.43 10.90 -12.28
N GLU A 46 11.43 11.79 -12.43
CA GLU A 46 12.72 11.42 -13.00
C GLU A 46 13.48 10.42 -12.12
N ASN A 47 13.47 10.60 -10.80
CA ASN A 47 14.08 9.65 -9.86
C ASN A 47 13.44 8.25 -9.95
N ILE A 48 12.11 8.18 -10.14
CA ILE A 48 11.42 6.91 -10.34
C ILE A 48 11.83 6.27 -11.66
N LYS A 49 11.93 7.04 -12.73
CA LYS A 49 12.37 6.57 -14.05
C LYS A 49 13.78 5.98 -13.99
N ILE A 50 14.73 6.69 -13.38
CA ILE A 50 16.11 6.23 -13.19
C ILE A 50 16.11 4.89 -12.42
N ALA A 51 15.35 4.80 -11.34
CA ALA A 51 15.28 3.57 -10.54
C ALA A 51 14.66 2.39 -11.32
N LEU A 52 13.67 2.64 -12.17
CA LEU A 52 13.07 1.62 -13.04
C LEU A 52 14.04 1.12 -14.13
N GLN A 53 14.98 1.97 -14.56
CA GLN A 53 16.03 1.58 -15.51
C GLN A 53 17.15 0.79 -14.85
N ASP A 54 17.42 1.04 -13.56
CA ASP A 54 18.49 0.39 -12.80
C ASP A 54 18.06 -0.96 -12.19
N GLY A 55 16.73 -1.17 -11.96
CA GLY A 55 16.28 -2.44 -11.41
C GLY A 55 14.83 -2.46 -10.91
N TRP A 56 14.60 -3.16 -9.79
CA TRP A 56 13.27 -3.34 -9.22
C TRP A 56 12.85 -2.14 -8.37
N VAL A 57 11.62 -1.70 -8.58
CA VAL A 57 11.00 -0.67 -7.74
C VAL A 57 9.81 -1.25 -6.99
N ILE A 58 9.86 -1.24 -5.67
CA ILE A 58 8.74 -1.66 -4.81
C ILE A 58 7.88 -0.44 -4.50
N THR A 59 6.59 -0.54 -4.76
CA THR A 59 5.61 0.49 -4.43
C THR A 59 4.48 -0.05 -3.56
N PHE A 60 3.92 0.81 -2.71
CA PHE A 60 2.71 0.55 -1.94
C PHE A 60 1.57 1.39 -2.54
N PRO A 61 0.82 0.85 -3.49
CA PRO A 61 -0.03 1.65 -4.37
C PRO A 61 -1.19 2.35 -3.64
N GLN A 62 -1.67 1.81 -2.52
CA GLN A 62 -2.69 2.46 -1.69
C GLN A 62 -2.12 3.61 -0.84
N GLY A 63 -0.81 3.58 -0.51
CA GLY A 63 -0.15 4.55 0.37
C GLY A 63 -0.73 4.58 1.79
N THR A 64 -1.34 3.50 2.23
CA THR A 64 -1.94 3.33 3.56
C THR A 64 -1.90 1.87 3.98
N THR A 65 -1.93 1.63 5.29
CA THR A 65 -2.06 0.30 5.89
C THR A 65 -3.51 -0.13 6.10
N ARG A 66 -4.48 0.71 5.73
CA ARG A 66 -5.92 0.37 5.83
C ARG A 66 -6.31 -0.48 4.63
N SER A 67 -6.94 -1.63 4.90
CA SER A 67 -7.44 -2.52 3.85
C SER A 67 -8.56 -1.87 3.02
N PHE A 68 -8.70 -2.29 1.78
CA PHE A 68 -9.75 -1.89 0.85
C PHE A 68 -9.86 -0.37 0.63
N LYS A 69 -8.74 0.33 0.74
CA LYS A 69 -8.65 1.73 0.32
C LYS A 69 -8.21 1.78 -1.15
N PRO A 70 -8.74 2.74 -1.91
CA PRO A 70 -8.42 2.84 -3.33
C PRO A 70 -6.92 2.99 -3.58
N VAL A 71 -6.47 2.36 -4.65
CA VAL A 71 -5.14 2.59 -5.22
C VAL A 71 -5.04 4.03 -5.70
N ARG A 72 -3.89 4.64 -5.49
CA ARG A 72 -3.66 6.03 -5.90
C ARG A 72 -3.43 6.12 -7.41
N LYS A 73 -4.15 7.02 -8.06
CA LYS A 73 -4.00 7.29 -9.50
C LYS A 73 -2.56 7.58 -9.91
N GLY A 74 -1.75 8.22 -9.03
CA GLY A 74 -0.33 8.47 -9.28
C GLY A 74 0.48 7.21 -9.58
N THR A 75 0.18 6.08 -8.94
CA THR A 75 0.82 4.80 -9.25
C THR A 75 0.48 4.35 -10.68
N ALA A 76 -0.79 4.42 -11.08
CA ALA A 76 -1.22 4.05 -12.42
C ALA A 76 -0.60 4.99 -13.49
N HIS A 77 -0.51 6.29 -13.22
CA HIS A 77 0.17 7.23 -14.13
C HIS A 77 1.64 6.86 -14.34
N ILE A 78 2.38 6.54 -13.27
CA ILE A 78 3.78 6.12 -13.38
C ILE A 78 3.91 4.84 -14.20
N ILE A 79 3.05 3.86 -13.97
CA ILE A 79 3.04 2.59 -14.71
C ILE A 79 2.76 2.84 -16.19
N LEU A 80 1.74 3.59 -16.54
CA LEU A 80 1.41 3.90 -17.95
C LEU A 80 2.52 4.69 -18.64
N GLN A 81 3.16 5.62 -17.93
CA GLN A 81 4.21 6.46 -18.48
C GLN A 81 5.50 5.68 -18.76
N HIS A 82 5.90 4.77 -17.87
CA HIS A 82 7.20 4.09 -17.93
C HIS A 82 7.11 2.65 -18.43
N ARG A 83 5.90 2.10 -18.58
CA ARG A 83 5.61 0.77 -19.13
C ARG A 83 6.45 -0.37 -18.50
N PRO A 84 6.60 -0.44 -17.14
CA PRO A 84 7.36 -1.49 -16.51
C PRO A 84 6.59 -2.80 -16.46
N ILE A 85 7.28 -3.91 -16.25
CA ILE A 85 6.62 -5.17 -15.86
C ILE A 85 6.11 -4.99 -14.43
N VAL A 86 4.81 -5.16 -14.22
CA VAL A 86 4.16 -5.00 -12.91
C VAL A 86 3.87 -6.36 -12.31
N VAL A 87 4.51 -6.66 -11.18
CA VAL A 87 4.33 -7.91 -10.44
C VAL A 87 3.60 -7.64 -9.13
N PRO A 88 2.35 -8.10 -8.98
CA PRO A 88 1.60 -7.92 -7.75
C PRO A 88 2.14 -8.82 -6.63
N ILE A 89 2.22 -8.26 -5.42
CA ILE A 89 2.59 -9.00 -4.21
C ILE A 89 1.48 -8.81 -3.19
N VAL A 90 0.88 -9.91 -2.76
CA VAL A 90 -0.15 -9.93 -1.70
C VAL A 90 0.49 -10.33 -0.38
N ILE A 91 0.30 -9.50 0.64
CA ILE A 91 0.82 -9.75 1.99
C ILE A 91 -0.36 -9.80 2.97
N ASP A 92 -0.52 -10.91 3.67
CA ASP A 92 -1.56 -11.08 4.70
C ASP A 92 -0.97 -11.43 6.08
N GLY A 93 -1.77 -11.22 7.12
CA GLY A 93 -1.43 -11.57 8.50
C GLY A 93 -0.68 -10.47 9.28
N PHE A 94 0.14 -9.66 8.64
CA PHE A 94 0.97 -8.65 9.32
C PHE A 94 0.17 -7.68 10.18
N ARG A 95 -0.91 -7.12 9.64
CA ARG A 95 -1.76 -6.19 10.38
C ARG A 95 -2.46 -6.82 11.59
N ARG A 96 -2.70 -8.13 11.55
CA ARG A 96 -3.30 -8.88 12.65
C ARG A 96 -2.27 -9.22 13.72
N SER A 97 -1.02 -9.41 13.31
CA SER A 97 0.10 -9.79 14.20
C SER A 97 0.74 -8.60 14.89
N PHE A 98 0.88 -7.47 14.20
CA PHE A 98 1.63 -6.31 14.67
C PHE A 98 0.73 -5.17 15.12
N ASP A 99 1.28 -4.28 15.93
CA ASP A 99 0.66 -3.03 16.31
C ASP A 99 0.52 -2.09 15.11
N ARG A 100 -0.17 -0.96 15.30
CA ARG A 100 -0.41 0.01 14.22
C ARG A 100 0.88 0.60 13.62
N LYS A 101 1.96 0.64 14.40
CA LYS A 101 3.27 1.17 13.96
C LYS A 101 4.13 0.09 13.32
N GLY A 102 3.75 -1.20 13.42
CA GLY A 102 4.51 -2.33 12.89
C GLY A 102 5.77 -2.68 13.71
N LEU A 103 5.90 -2.13 14.92
CA LEU A 103 7.10 -2.29 15.74
C LEU A 103 6.97 -3.42 16.76
N PHE A 104 5.77 -3.68 17.26
CA PHE A 104 5.54 -4.66 18.33
C PHE A 104 4.56 -5.74 17.90
N ILE A 105 4.82 -6.98 18.31
CA ILE A 105 3.90 -8.10 18.12
C ILE A 105 2.73 -7.91 19.06
N LYS A 106 1.55 -7.68 18.49
CA LYS A 106 0.30 -7.51 19.23
C LYS A 106 -0.38 -8.86 19.50
N LYS A 107 -0.33 -9.78 18.54
CA LYS A 107 -0.95 -11.11 18.63
C LYS A 107 -0.01 -12.16 18.06
N LYS A 108 0.31 -13.18 18.86
CA LYS A 108 1.11 -14.34 18.42
C LYS A 108 0.21 -15.37 17.71
N GLY A 109 0.83 -16.31 16.99
CA GLY A 109 0.11 -17.43 16.34
C GLY A 109 -0.69 -17.05 15.10
N ILE A 110 -0.54 -15.82 14.58
CA ILE A 110 -1.14 -15.42 13.30
C ILE A 110 -0.23 -15.89 12.16
N LEU A 111 -0.78 -16.68 11.24
CA LEU A 111 -0.09 -17.03 10.02
C LEU A 111 0.13 -15.76 9.18
N GLN A 112 1.37 -15.58 8.77
CA GLN A 112 1.75 -14.52 7.84
C GLN A 112 2.08 -15.18 6.50
N SER A 113 1.56 -14.62 5.43
CA SER A 113 1.81 -15.11 4.08
C SER A 113 2.21 -13.98 3.15
N MET A 114 3.00 -14.32 2.17
CA MET A 114 3.36 -13.46 1.05
C MET A 114 3.20 -14.30 -0.22
N GLU A 115 2.42 -13.80 -1.17
CA GLU A 115 2.19 -14.41 -2.47
C GLU A 115 2.66 -13.46 -3.56
N ILE A 116 3.55 -13.92 -4.40
CA ILE A 116 3.99 -13.21 -5.61
C ILE A 116 3.14 -13.75 -6.75
N LYS A 117 2.33 -12.89 -7.36
CA LYS A 117 1.45 -13.26 -8.47
C LYS A 117 2.15 -13.10 -9.82
N PRO A 118 1.62 -13.72 -10.88
CA PRO A 118 2.11 -13.48 -12.22
C PRO A 118 2.08 -11.99 -12.59
N PRO A 119 2.95 -11.54 -13.50
CA PRO A 119 2.92 -10.17 -14.00
C PRO A 119 1.53 -9.79 -14.52
N LEU A 120 1.13 -8.54 -14.29
CA LEU A 120 -0.12 -8.01 -14.85
C LEU A 120 -0.03 -7.90 -16.36
N GLU A 121 -1.06 -8.40 -17.03
CA GLU A 121 -1.26 -8.15 -18.45
C GLU A 121 -1.84 -6.75 -18.65
N ILE A 122 -1.01 -5.83 -19.14
CA ILE A 122 -1.36 -4.42 -19.36
C ILE A 122 -1.15 -4.11 -20.85
N ASP A 123 -2.23 -3.75 -21.52
CA ASP A 123 -2.13 -3.17 -22.86
C ASP A 123 -1.86 -1.66 -22.73
N TYR A 124 -0.60 -1.30 -22.74
CA TYR A 124 -0.15 0.08 -22.52
C TYR A 124 -0.62 1.09 -23.55
N ASP A 125 -1.16 0.66 -24.67
CA ASP A 125 -1.63 1.54 -25.74
C ASP A 125 -3.11 1.90 -25.58
N THR A 126 -3.90 1.03 -24.94
CA THR A 126 -5.35 1.21 -24.75
C THR A 126 -5.78 1.37 -23.30
N GLU A 127 -4.92 1.00 -22.32
CA GLU A 127 -5.25 1.00 -20.91
C GLU A 127 -5.47 2.42 -20.37
N THR A 128 -6.56 2.62 -19.62
CA THR A 128 -6.84 3.89 -18.94
C THR A 128 -6.33 3.86 -17.50
N VAL A 129 -6.16 5.05 -16.90
CA VAL A 129 -5.76 5.16 -15.48
C VAL A 129 -6.76 4.48 -14.56
N GLU A 130 -8.04 4.65 -14.83
CA GLU A 130 -9.14 4.09 -14.03
C GLU A 130 -9.17 2.57 -14.12
N SER A 131 -9.08 2.02 -15.32
CA SER A 131 -9.04 0.57 -15.57
C SER A 131 -7.79 -0.06 -14.94
N LEU A 132 -6.64 0.58 -15.07
CA LEU A 132 -5.40 0.09 -14.45
C LEU A 132 -5.48 0.12 -12.92
N VAL A 133 -6.07 1.15 -12.32
CA VAL A 133 -6.30 1.22 -10.86
C VAL A 133 -7.13 0.02 -10.42
N GLU A 134 -8.25 -0.24 -11.07
CA GLU A 134 -9.13 -1.36 -10.77
C GLU A 134 -8.40 -2.71 -10.92
N LYS A 135 -7.66 -2.88 -12.02
CA LYS A 135 -6.84 -4.07 -12.29
C LYS A 135 -5.81 -4.33 -11.19
N ILE A 136 -5.12 -3.27 -10.72
CA ILE A 136 -4.17 -3.37 -9.60
C ILE A 136 -4.90 -3.74 -8.31
N GLU A 137 -6.05 -3.13 -8.01
CA GLU A 137 -6.84 -3.42 -6.80
C GLU A 137 -7.27 -4.89 -6.73
N PHE A 138 -7.71 -5.46 -7.85
CA PHE A 138 -8.03 -6.89 -7.92
C PHE A 138 -6.77 -7.75 -7.74
N ALA A 139 -5.69 -7.40 -8.40
CA ALA A 139 -4.45 -8.18 -8.35
C ALA A 139 -3.83 -8.25 -6.95
N ILE A 140 -3.88 -7.16 -6.18
CA ILE A 140 -3.40 -7.13 -4.79
C ILE A 140 -4.50 -7.51 -3.76
N GLU A 141 -5.66 -8.00 -4.21
CA GLU A 141 -6.80 -8.41 -3.38
C GLU A 141 -7.35 -7.30 -2.46
N GLN A 142 -7.31 -6.07 -2.93
CA GLN A 142 -7.77 -4.90 -2.17
C GLN A 142 -8.94 -4.18 -2.83
N HIS A 143 -9.53 -4.75 -3.88
CA HIS A 143 -10.74 -4.17 -4.48
C HIS A 143 -11.91 -4.21 -3.50
N PRO A 144 -12.70 -3.13 -3.36
CA PRO A 144 -13.80 -3.06 -2.39
C PRO A 144 -14.83 -4.18 -2.51
N SER A 145 -15.08 -4.72 -3.70
CA SER A 145 -15.99 -5.86 -3.91
C SER A 145 -15.53 -7.16 -3.26
N LEU A 146 -14.23 -7.28 -2.96
CA LEU A 146 -13.67 -8.43 -2.27
C LEU A 146 -13.84 -8.35 -0.75
N LEU A 147 -14.37 -7.24 -0.24
CA LEU A 147 -14.67 -7.08 1.16
C LEU A 147 -15.79 -8.05 1.54
N LYS A 148 -15.44 -9.14 2.21
CA LYS A 148 -16.43 -10.05 2.78
C LYS A 148 -17.11 -9.33 3.94
N VAL A 149 -18.38 -8.98 3.76
CA VAL A 149 -19.23 -8.53 4.85
C VAL A 149 -19.45 -9.73 5.76
N ILE A 150 -18.77 -9.75 6.91
CA ILE A 150 -18.99 -10.78 7.93
C ILE A 150 -20.35 -10.48 8.56
N PRO A 151 -21.32 -11.40 8.51
CA PRO A 151 -22.62 -11.21 9.15
C PRO A 151 -22.46 -10.80 10.63
N ALA A 152 -23.31 -9.92 11.11
CA ALA A 152 -23.22 -9.42 12.48
C ALA A 152 -23.26 -10.54 13.52
N GLU A 153 -23.99 -11.61 13.25
CA GLU A 153 -24.10 -12.82 14.06
C GLU A 153 -22.74 -13.50 14.27
N VAL A 154 -21.95 -13.65 13.18
CA VAL A 154 -20.60 -14.27 13.25
C VAL A 154 -19.63 -13.38 13.99
N LEU A 155 -19.77 -12.06 13.89
CA LEU A 155 -18.96 -11.10 14.66
C LEU A 155 -19.27 -11.18 16.15
N GLU A 156 -20.53 -11.37 16.51
CA GLU A 156 -20.97 -11.48 17.90
C GLU A 156 -20.55 -12.81 18.52
N GLU A 157 -20.61 -13.89 17.78
CA GLU A 157 -20.11 -15.19 18.18
C GLU A 157 -18.60 -15.17 18.43
N LYS A 158 -17.82 -14.60 17.52
CA LYS A 158 -16.37 -14.40 17.74
C LYS A 158 -16.04 -13.50 18.92
N ARG A 159 -16.87 -12.48 19.19
CA ARG A 159 -16.70 -11.64 20.36
C ARG A 159 -16.93 -12.41 21.66
N LYS A 160 -17.96 -13.26 21.71
CA LYS A 160 -18.24 -14.12 22.85
C LYS A 160 -17.13 -15.14 23.09
N GLU A 161 -16.60 -15.75 22.03
CA GLU A 161 -15.46 -16.66 22.12
C GLU A 161 -14.20 -15.97 22.65
N ASP A 162 -13.91 -14.74 22.19
CA ASP A 162 -12.75 -13.96 22.65
C ASP A 162 -12.92 -13.51 24.10
N GLU A 163 -14.13 -13.21 24.57
CA GLU A 163 -14.46 -12.91 25.96
C GLU A 163 -14.27 -14.15 26.85
N GLN A 164 -14.78 -15.32 26.45
CA GLN A 164 -14.59 -16.58 27.19
C GLN A 164 -13.11 -16.96 27.32
N ARG A 165 -12.31 -16.77 26.26
CA ARG A 165 -10.85 -17.00 26.30
C ARG A 165 -10.11 -16.05 27.23
N ARG A 166 -10.61 -14.83 27.45
CA ARG A 166 -10.03 -13.88 28.40
C ARG A 166 -10.15 -14.29 29.85
N TRP A 167 -11.18 -15.05 30.19
CA TRP A 167 -11.49 -15.46 31.56
C TRP A 167 -11.01 -16.87 31.90
N SER A 168 -10.35 -17.56 30.95
CA SER A 168 -9.81 -18.91 31.13
C SER A 168 -8.30 -18.95 31.45
N TYR A 169 -7.73 -17.81 31.89
CA TYR A 169 -6.33 -17.72 32.38
C TYR A 169 -6.30 -17.16 33.80
#